data_dd6d2da069ff1f0b2adfc83b71a31850
#
_entry.id   dd6d2da069ff1f0b2adfc83b71a31850
#
_cell.length_a   1.000
_cell.length_b   1.000
_cell.length_c   1.000
_cell.angle_alpha   90.00
_cell.angle_beta   90.00
_cell.angle_gamma   90.00
#
_symmetry.space_group_name_H-M   'P 1'
#
loop_
_entity.id
_entity.type
_entity.pdbx_description
1 polymer ?
#
loop_
_entity_poly.entity_id
_entity_poly.type
_entity_poly.pdbx_seq_one_letter_code
_entity_poly.pdbx_strand_id
1 'polypeptide(L)'
;DTRWQPRAPDTELEAEMLRRLMVRLGTDEQKSQSVMAQAKFEPRAKLTQAADGSGTVEVQEGFDRAWRRVGLALDRVGFTVEDRDRVKGIYFVRYVDPELDSKKEDKGWFSRLNLNFWKGKEDPLSKQQYRVYVREVGQGTAVQVLTAEGGVDQSETARKILGLLYEQLK
;
A
#
# COMPACT_ATOMS: atom_id res chain seq x y z
N ASP A 1 23.12 -13.64 -8.64
CA ASP A 1 21.65 -13.72 -8.70
C ASP A 1 21.06 -12.35 -8.95
N THR A 2 20.20 -12.26 -9.98
CA THR A 2 19.52 -11.00 -10.31
C THR A 2 18.34 -10.84 -9.36
N ARG A 3 18.37 -9.81 -8.52
CA ARG A 3 17.29 -9.53 -7.56
C ARG A 3 16.46 -8.36 -8.08
N TRP A 4 15.17 -8.57 -8.21
CA TRP A 4 14.23 -7.52 -8.55
C TRP A 4 13.97 -6.62 -7.34
N GLN A 5 14.22 -5.32 -7.51
CA GLN A 5 13.90 -4.31 -6.48
C GLN A 5 12.82 -3.37 -7.01
N PRO A 6 11.85 -2.99 -6.19
CA PRO A 6 10.89 -1.96 -6.56
C PRO A 6 11.61 -0.63 -6.87
N ARG A 7 11.28 -0.02 -8.00
CA ARG A 7 11.74 1.30 -8.38
C ARG A 7 10.61 2.31 -8.24
N ALA A 8 10.95 3.56 -7.94
CA ALA A 8 9.97 4.64 -8.00
C ALA A 8 9.31 4.70 -9.39
N PRO A 9 8.00 5.00 -9.48
CA PRO A 9 7.30 5.15 -10.74
C PRO A 9 8.01 6.18 -11.63
N ASP A 10 8.19 5.83 -12.90
CA ASP A 10 8.72 6.72 -13.93
C ASP A 10 7.53 7.31 -14.70
N THR A 11 7.07 8.47 -14.23
CA THR A 11 5.86 9.11 -14.77
C THR A 11 6.00 9.53 -16.23
N GLU A 12 7.22 9.83 -16.69
CA GLU A 12 7.47 10.18 -18.09
C GLU A 12 7.35 8.94 -18.99
N LEU A 13 7.94 7.82 -18.54
CA LEU A 13 7.82 6.56 -19.26
C LEU A 13 6.37 6.05 -19.29
N GLU A 14 5.65 6.16 -18.18
CA GLU A 14 4.24 5.80 -18.12
C GLU A 14 3.40 6.63 -19.08
N ALA A 15 3.59 7.95 -19.10
CA ALA A 15 2.91 8.85 -20.01
C ALA A 15 3.20 8.52 -21.47
N GLU A 16 4.46 8.26 -21.83
CA GLU A 16 4.85 7.90 -23.19
C GLU A 16 4.25 6.55 -23.62
N MET A 17 4.24 5.55 -22.73
CA MET A 17 3.62 4.25 -23.01
C MET A 17 2.10 4.37 -23.20
N LEU A 18 1.44 5.17 -22.36
CA LEU A 18 0.00 5.45 -22.50
C LEU A 18 -0.30 6.17 -23.82
N ARG A 19 0.51 7.16 -24.19
CA ARG A 19 0.37 7.86 -25.48
C ARG A 19 0.45 6.87 -26.65
N ARG A 20 1.46 6.01 -26.68
CA ARG A 20 1.62 4.99 -27.73
C ARG A 20 0.44 4.03 -27.76
N LEU A 21 -0.07 3.63 -26.60
CA LEU A 21 -1.24 2.78 -26.51
C LEU A 21 -2.48 3.47 -27.09
N MET A 22 -2.71 4.75 -26.78
CA MET A 22 -3.82 5.53 -27.33
C MET A 22 -3.77 5.59 -28.87
N VAL A 23 -2.58 5.86 -29.44
CA VAL A 23 -2.37 5.88 -30.90
C VAL A 23 -2.66 4.49 -31.50
N ARG A 24 -2.18 3.42 -30.87
CA ARG A 24 -2.43 2.06 -31.36
C ARG A 24 -3.90 1.66 -31.28
N LEU A 25 -4.67 2.24 -30.36
CA LEU A 25 -6.12 2.05 -30.26
C LEU A 25 -6.92 2.98 -31.19
N GLY A 26 -6.25 3.77 -32.06
CA GLY A 26 -6.87 4.58 -33.09
C GLY A 26 -7.06 6.06 -32.73
N THR A 27 -6.45 6.54 -31.65
CA THR A 27 -6.43 7.96 -31.32
C THR A 27 -5.38 8.67 -32.18
N ASP A 28 -5.72 9.84 -32.72
CA ASP A 28 -4.75 10.68 -33.43
C ASP A 28 -3.61 11.12 -32.52
N GLU A 29 -2.39 11.23 -33.09
CA GLU A 29 -1.20 11.51 -32.30
C GLU A 29 -1.22 12.89 -31.63
N GLN A 30 -1.70 13.93 -32.33
CA GLN A 30 -1.83 15.28 -31.76
C GLN A 30 -2.85 15.29 -30.63
N LYS A 31 -3.96 14.58 -30.80
CA LYS A 31 -4.98 14.44 -29.78
C LYS A 31 -4.44 13.69 -28.55
N SER A 32 -3.67 12.63 -28.74
CA SER A 32 -3.05 11.88 -27.63
C SER A 32 -2.07 12.74 -26.84
N GLN A 33 -1.26 13.56 -27.52
CA GLN A 33 -0.34 14.50 -26.88
C GLN A 33 -1.10 15.59 -26.09
N SER A 34 -2.15 16.15 -26.65
CA SER A 34 -2.95 17.19 -25.97
C SER A 34 -3.67 16.66 -24.73
N VAL A 35 -4.20 15.43 -24.79
CA VAL A 35 -4.86 14.77 -23.66
C VAL A 35 -3.84 14.53 -22.54
N MET A 36 -2.65 14.01 -22.87
CA MET A 36 -1.60 13.77 -21.86
C MET A 36 -1.08 15.06 -21.24
N ALA A 37 -0.89 16.13 -22.04
CA ALA A 37 -0.45 17.43 -21.54
C ALA A 37 -1.50 18.12 -20.63
N GLN A 38 -2.78 17.83 -20.84
CA GLN A 38 -3.88 18.36 -20.03
C GLN A 38 -4.25 17.46 -18.84
N ALA A 39 -3.71 16.24 -18.79
CA ALA A 39 -3.96 15.31 -17.70
C ALA A 39 -3.37 15.87 -16.39
N LYS A 40 -4.19 16.55 -15.60
CA LYS A 40 -3.84 16.90 -14.23
C LYS A 40 -3.95 15.64 -13.38
N PHE A 41 -2.83 15.17 -12.86
CA PHE A 41 -2.82 14.16 -11.83
C PHE A 41 -3.32 14.80 -10.52
N GLU A 42 -4.62 14.77 -10.31
CA GLU A 42 -5.17 15.09 -9.00
C GLU A 42 -5.05 13.86 -8.10
N PRO A 43 -4.47 13.99 -6.89
CA PRO A 43 -4.42 12.88 -5.95
C PRO A 43 -5.83 12.36 -5.69
N ARG A 44 -6.06 11.08 -5.95
CA ARG A 44 -7.37 10.45 -5.73
C ARG A 44 -7.56 9.94 -4.31
N ALA A 45 -6.56 10.11 -3.47
CA ALA A 45 -6.63 9.80 -2.07
C ALA A 45 -6.22 10.99 -1.22
N LYS A 46 -6.76 11.06 -0.01
CA LYS A 46 -6.45 12.06 1.01
C LYS A 46 -6.27 11.38 2.35
N LEU A 47 -5.14 11.64 3.00
CA LEU A 47 -4.91 11.19 4.38
C LEU A 47 -5.41 12.27 5.34
N THR A 48 -6.34 11.92 6.21
CA THR A 48 -6.85 12.77 7.28
C THR A 48 -6.53 12.15 8.64
N GLN A 49 -6.25 12.99 9.61
CA GLN A 49 -6.01 12.57 10.99
C GLN A 49 -6.98 13.34 11.88
N ALA A 50 -7.72 12.61 12.71
CA ALA A 50 -8.63 13.21 13.68
C ALA A 50 -7.88 13.64 14.94
N ALA A 51 -8.51 14.47 15.76
CA ALA A 51 -7.92 15.00 17.01
C ALA A 51 -7.61 13.89 18.04
N ASP A 52 -8.31 12.75 17.97
CA ASP A 52 -8.09 11.58 18.80
C ASP A 52 -6.90 10.72 18.37
N GLY A 53 -6.19 11.11 17.31
CA GLY A 53 -5.07 10.38 16.74
C GLY A 53 -5.45 9.29 15.73
N SER A 54 -6.74 9.05 15.49
CA SER A 54 -7.18 8.11 14.46
C SER A 54 -6.88 8.66 13.06
N GLY A 55 -6.40 7.79 12.18
CA GLY A 55 -6.15 8.11 10.77
C GLY A 55 -7.22 7.52 9.85
N THR A 56 -7.46 8.20 8.73
CA THR A 56 -8.33 7.70 7.65
C THR A 56 -7.74 8.11 6.32
N VAL A 57 -7.64 7.16 5.38
CA VAL A 57 -7.36 7.46 3.98
C VAL A 57 -8.69 7.47 3.23
N GLU A 58 -9.07 8.64 2.73
CA GLU A 58 -10.24 8.83 1.88
C GLU A 58 -9.83 8.63 0.42
N VAL A 59 -10.51 7.73 -0.29
CA VAL A 59 -10.27 7.45 -1.71
C VAL A 59 -11.50 7.89 -2.49
N GLN A 60 -11.31 8.74 -3.52
CA GLN A 60 -12.37 9.27 -4.37
C GLN A 60 -12.82 8.23 -5.42
N GLU A 61 -13.11 7.04 -4.97
CA GLU A 61 -13.58 5.93 -5.80
C GLU A 61 -14.59 5.11 -5.01
N GLY A 62 -15.56 4.51 -5.71
CA GLY A 62 -16.53 3.59 -5.12
C GLY A 62 -15.84 2.32 -4.58
N PHE A 63 -16.52 1.64 -3.66
CA PHE A 63 -16.02 0.51 -2.90
C PHE A 63 -15.30 -0.56 -3.74
N ASP A 64 -15.89 -1.00 -4.84
CA ASP A 64 -15.33 -2.09 -5.66
C ASP A 64 -13.95 -1.76 -6.24
N ARG A 65 -13.75 -0.51 -6.62
CA ARG A 65 -12.49 -0.03 -7.19
C ARG A 65 -11.47 0.21 -6.09
N ALA A 66 -11.88 0.88 -5.02
CA ALA A 66 -11.05 1.13 -3.85
C ALA A 66 -10.59 -0.18 -3.20
N TRP A 67 -11.49 -1.17 -3.04
CA TRP A 67 -11.16 -2.50 -2.54
C TRP A 67 -9.99 -3.12 -3.30
N ARG A 68 -10.07 -3.20 -4.63
CA ARG A 68 -9.00 -3.76 -5.45
C ARG A 68 -7.69 -2.98 -5.34
N ARG A 69 -7.77 -1.63 -5.34
CA ARG A 69 -6.58 -0.79 -5.21
C ARG A 69 -5.91 -0.94 -3.85
N VAL A 70 -6.67 -1.00 -2.76
CA VAL A 70 -6.15 -1.26 -1.41
C VAL A 70 -5.44 -2.60 -1.33
N GLY A 71 -6.03 -3.67 -1.91
CA GLY A 71 -5.37 -4.98 -1.96
C GLY A 71 -4.02 -4.93 -2.67
N LEU A 72 -3.96 -4.28 -3.86
CA LEU A 72 -2.70 -4.09 -4.59
C LEU A 72 -1.70 -3.20 -3.84
N ALA A 73 -2.18 -2.17 -3.14
CA ALA A 73 -1.34 -1.30 -2.33
C ALA A 73 -0.70 -2.07 -1.17
N LEU A 74 -1.48 -2.93 -0.48
CA LEU A 74 -0.98 -3.78 0.59
C LEU A 74 0.16 -4.69 0.11
N ASP A 75 -0.02 -5.36 -1.04
CA ASP A 75 1.03 -6.22 -1.62
C ASP A 75 2.30 -5.41 -1.95
N ARG A 76 2.15 -4.20 -2.53
CA ARG A 76 3.28 -3.35 -2.93
C ARG A 76 4.10 -2.82 -1.76
N VAL A 77 3.47 -2.56 -0.62
CA VAL A 77 4.16 -2.05 0.57
C VAL A 77 4.68 -3.15 1.50
N GLY A 78 4.61 -4.42 1.07
CA GLY A 78 5.19 -5.55 1.77
C GLY A 78 4.28 -6.20 2.83
N PHE A 79 2.95 -5.98 2.75
CA PHE A 79 2.01 -6.72 3.57
C PHE A 79 1.61 -8.03 2.91
N THR A 80 1.61 -9.10 3.69
CA THR A 80 0.97 -10.36 3.29
C THR A 80 -0.50 -10.32 3.69
N VAL A 81 -1.38 -10.45 2.69
CA VAL A 81 -2.82 -10.61 2.93
C VAL A 81 -3.06 -12.07 3.32
N GLU A 82 -3.37 -12.32 4.61
CA GLU A 82 -3.65 -13.66 5.13
C GLU A 82 -5.08 -14.09 4.85
N ASP A 83 -6.02 -13.14 4.97
CA ASP A 83 -7.43 -13.36 4.73
C ASP A 83 -8.13 -12.05 4.33
N ARG A 84 -9.30 -12.15 3.72
CA ARG A 84 -10.11 -11.01 3.31
C ARG A 84 -11.60 -11.31 3.42
N ASP A 85 -12.31 -10.47 4.12
CA ASP A 85 -13.76 -10.50 4.20
C ASP A 85 -14.34 -9.28 3.45
N ARG A 86 -14.70 -9.48 2.19
CA ARG A 86 -15.21 -8.39 1.34
C ARG A 86 -16.58 -7.89 1.82
N VAL A 87 -17.38 -8.76 2.42
CA VAL A 87 -18.72 -8.38 2.90
C VAL A 87 -18.59 -7.39 4.06
N LYS A 88 -17.64 -7.66 4.95
CA LYS A 88 -17.30 -6.76 6.05
C LYS A 88 -16.34 -5.64 5.64
N GLY A 89 -15.74 -5.72 4.45
CA GLY A 89 -14.74 -4.76 3.99
C GLY A 89 -13.42 -4.85 4.75
N ILE A 90 -12.98 -6.03 5.18
CA ILE A 90 -11.78 -6.19 6.02
C ILE A 90 -10.73 -7.02 5.30
N TYR A 91 -9.49 -6.52 5.26
CA TYR A 91 -8.29 -7.28 4.98
C TYR A 91 -7.59 -7.62 6.30
N PHE A 92 -7.24 -8.88 6.48
CA PHE A 92 -6.37 -9.35 7.55
C PHE A 92 -4.96 -9.45 6.99
N VAL A 93 -4.05 -8.62 7.52
CA VAL A 93 -2.72 -8.46 6.94
C VAL A 93 -1.63 -8.63 7.99
N ARG A 94 -0.48 -9.13 7.55
CA ARG A 94 0.77 -9.17 8.32
C ARG A 94 1.84 -8.44 7.54
N TYR A 95 2.64 -7.65 8.22
CA TYR A 95 3.80 -7.03 7.61
C TYR A 95 4.94 -8.04 7.53
N VAL A 96 5.49 -8.21 6.34
CA VAL A 96 6.69 -9.02 6.10
C VAL A 96 7.77 -8.07 5.62
N ASP A 97 8.74 -7.79 6.49
CA ASP A 97 9.90 -7.00 6.09
C ASP A 97 10.80 -7.85 5.16
N PRO A 98 10.94 -7.48 3.87
CA PRO A 98 11.72 -8.24 2.90
C PRO A 98 13.21 -8.33 3.28
N GLU A 99 13.73 -7.37 4.06
CA GLU A 99 15.12 -7.38 4.52
C GLU A 99 15.36 -8.38 5.65
N LEU A 100 14.35 -8.59 6.50
CA LEU A 100 14.44 -9.56 7.60
C LEU A 100 14.26 -10.99 7.09
N ASP A 101 13.44 -11.21 6.08
CA ASP A 101 13.19 -12.55 5.52
C ASP A 101 14.40 -13.06 4.73
N SER A 102 15.09 -12.18 4.01
CA SER A 102 16.33 -12.52 3.30
C SER A 102 17.50 -12.90 4.22
N LYS A 103 17.51 -12.41 5.47
CA LYS A 103 18.53 -12.77 6.48
C LYS A 103 18.25 -14.10 7.17
N LYS A 104 17.03 -14.65 7.03
CA LYS A 104 16.70 -15.98 7.59
C LYS A 104 17.21 -17.14 6.76
N GLU A 105 17.38 -16.97 5.45
CA GLU A 105 17.91 -18.04 4.58
C GLU A 105 19.41 -18.29 4.76
N ASP A 106 20.20 -17.31 5.23
CA ASP A 106 21.65 -17.43 5.42
C ASP A 106 22.09 -17.91 6.82
N LYS A 107 21.19 -18.33 7.69
CA LYS A 107 21.51 -18.74 9.07
C LYS A 107 22.11 -20.15 9.23
N GLY A 108 22.64 -20.77 8.15
CA GLY A 108 23.21 -22.14 8.22
C GLY A 108 24.57 -22.25 8.93
N TRP A 109 25.40 -21.22 8.97
CA TRP A 109 26.77 -21.33 9.52
C TRP A 109 27.03 -20.42 10.73
N PHE A 110 26.56 -19.17 10.74
CA PHE A 110 26.92 -18.17 11.79
C PHE A 110 26.16 -18.27 13.10
N SER A 111 25.21 -19.20 13.23
CA SER A 111 24.45 -19.36 14.47
C SER A 111 25.25 -19.97 15.65
N ARG A 112 26.51 -20.36 15.40
CA ARG A 112 27.41 -20.93 16.42
C ARG A 112 28.33 -19.91 17.12
N LEU A 113 28.41 -18.68 16.61
CA LEU A 113 29.15 -17.60 17.27
C LEU A 113 28.14 -16.76 18.02
N ASN A 114 28.13 -16.95 19.33
CA ASN A 114 27.31 -16.31 20.34
C ASN A 114 27.62 -14.77 20.40
N LEU A 115 27.11 -14.01 19.41
CA LEU A 115 27.18 -12.54 19.41
C LEU A 115 25.82 -11.98 19.79
N ASN A 116 25.50 -12.07 21.08
CA ASN A 116 24.35 -11.45 21.74
C ASN A 116 24.35 -9.89 21.71
N PHE A 117 25.14 -9.27 20.84
CA PHE A 117 25.38 -7.85 20.87
C PHE A 117 24.58 -7.01 19.84
N TRP A 118 23.91 -7.68 18.87
CA TRP A 118 23.07 -6.99 17.90
C TRP A 118 21.66 -7.60 17.90
N LYS A 119 20.94 -7.44 19.00
CA LYS A 119 19.48 -7.44 18.94
C LYS A 119 19.05 -6.16 18.23
N GLY A 120 19.04 -6.20 16.89
CA GLY A 120 18.29 -5.25 16.12
C GLY A 120 16.84 -5.29 16.65
N LYS A 121 16.28 -4.12 16.97
CA LYS A 121 14.87 -4.00 17.34
C LYS A 121 14.07 -4.72 16.26
N GLU A 122 13.49 -5.87 16.62
CA GLU A 122 12.51 -6.54 15.77
C GLU A 122 11.43 -5.51 15.47
N ASP A 123 11.13 -5.27 14.19
CA ASP A 123 10.09 -4.32 13.83
C ASP A 123 8.77 -4.86 14.40
N PRO A 124 8.10 -4.10 15.30
CA PRO A 124 6.86 -4.56 15.91
C PRO A 124 5.78 -4.90 14.88
N LEU A 125 5.90 -4.38 13.65
CA LEU A 125 5.00 -4.69 12.53
C LEU A 125 5.09 -6.15 12.07
N SER A 126 6.26 -6.81 12.18
CA SER A 126 6.50 -8.14 11.59
C SER A 126 5.78 -9.30 12.27
N LYS A 127 5.29 -9.14 13.49
CA LYS A 127 4.70 -10.22 14.29
C LYS A 127 3.20 -10.07 14.53
N GLN A 128 2.60 -8.95 14.19
CA GLN A 128 1.22 -8.63 14.53
C GLN A 128 0.32 -8.66 13.29
N GLN A 129 -0.85 -9.28 13.43
CA GLN A 129 -1.91 -9.22 12.45
C GLN A 129 -2.67 -7.88 12.60
N TYR A 130 -2.83 -7.18 11.49
CA TYR A 130 -3.59 -5.92 11.43
C TYR A 130 -4.86 -6.13 10.61
N ARG A 131 -5.87 -5.32 10.88
CA ARG A 131 -7.13 -5.31 10.16
C ARG A 131 -7.26 -3.98 9.42
N VAL A 132 -7.19 -4.02 8.10
CA VAL A 132 -7.41 -2.86 7.24
C VAL A 132 -8.86 -2.87 6.79
N TYR A 133 -9.62 -1.88 7.25
CA TYR A 133 -11.04 -1.74 7.02
C TYR A 133 -11.31 -0.76 5.89
N VAL A 134 -12.04 -1.21 4.91
CA VAL A 134 -12.44 -0.46 3.72
C VAL A 134 -13.96 -0.35 3.72
N ARG A 135 -14.49 0.86 3.78
CA ARG A 135 -15.94 1.09 3.80
C ARG A 135 -16.35 2.22 2.87
N GLU A 136 -17.51 2.10 2.28
CA GLU A 136 -18.10 3.16 1.48
C GLU A 136 -18.55 4.34 2.35
N VAL A 137 -18.26 5.56 1.88
CA VAL A 137 -18.65 6.81 2.54
C VAL A 137 -19.09 7.81 1.47
N GLY A 138 -20.38 8.03 1.36
CA GLY A 138 -20.93 8.89 0.30
C GLY A 138 -20.61 8.35 -1.09
N GLN A 139 -19.90 9.12 -1.90
CA GLN A 139 -19.46 8.71 -3.25
C GLN A 139 -18.02 8.17 -3.28
N GLY A 140 -17.36 8.10 -2.12
CA GLY A 140 -15.99 7.63 -1.98
C GLY A 140 -15.87 6.46 -1.01
N THR A 141 -14.65 6.14 -0.64
CA THR A 141 -14.32 5.02 0.23
C THR A 141 -13.32 5.48 1.29
N ALA A 142 -13.57 5.12 2.54
CA ALA A 142 -12.67 5.34 3.66
C ALA A 142 -11.90 4.07 3.99
N VAL A 143 -10.59 4.22 4.24
CA VAL A 143 -9.69 3.15 4.67
C VAL A 143 -9.15 3.48 6.04
N GLN A 144 -9.30 2.56 6.99
CA GLN A 144 -8.88 2.70 8.39
C GLN A 144 -8.18 1.42 8.86
N VAL A 145 -7.39 1.51 9.92
CA VAL A 145 -6.86 0.34 10.61
C VAL A 145 -7.68 0.10 11.87
N LEU A 146 -8.06 -1.15 12.12
CA LEU A 146 -8.85 -1.54 13.29
C LEU A 146 -8.00 -2.34 14.27
N THR A 147 -8.33 -2.19 15.56
CA THR A 147 -7.84 -3.06 16.65
C THR A 147 -8.45 -4.47 16.54
N ALA A 148 -7.94 -5.39 17.36
CA ALA A 148 -8.49 -6.74 17.46
C ALA A 148 -9.97 -6.76 17.92
N GLU A 149 -10.38 -5.77 18.70
CA GLU A 149 -11.74 -5.60 19.23
C GLU A 149 -12.70 -4.94 18.22
N GLY A 150 -12.17 -4.43 17.08
CA GLY A 150 -12.95 -3.82 16.01
C GLY A 150 -13.09 -2.30 16.11
N GLY A 151 -12.50 -1.66 17.10
CA GLY A 151 -12.39 -0.20 17.18
C GLY A 151 -11.33 0.35 16.22
N VAL A 152 -11.38 1.67 15.91
CA VAL A 152 -10.32 2.31 15.11
C VAL A 152 -9.03 2.35 15.91
N ASP A 153 -7.94 1.87 15.30
CA ASP A 153 -6.63 1.84 15.94
C ASP A 153 -5.97 3.22 15.83
N GLN A 154 -5.61 3.78 16.99
CA GLN A 154 -4.99 5.10 17.14
C GLN A 154 -3.47 5.01 17.31
N SER A 155 -2.89 3.81 17.23
CA SER A 155 -1.48 3.56 17.46
C SER A 155 -0.60 4.24 16.38
N GLU A 156 0.66 4.47 16.74
CA GLU A 156 1.66 4.96 15.78
C GLU A 156 1.84 3.99 14.61
N THR A 157 1.71 2.70 14.88
CA THR A 157 1.76 1.64 13.87
C THR A 157 0.62 1.76 12.86
N ALA A 158 -0.63 1.97 13.33
CA ALA A 158 -1.76 2.20 12.45
C ALA A 158 -1.55 3.42 11.54
N ARG A 159 -0.99 4.49 12.07
CA ARG A 159 -0.63 5.70 11.30
C ARG A 159 0.43 5.40 10.23
N LYS A 160 1.46 4.62 10.55
CA LYS A 160 2.46 4.18 9.56
C LYS A 160 1.84 3.36 8.44
N ILE A 161 0.98 2.40 8.78
CA ILE A 161 0.25 1.59 7.79
C ILE A 161 -0.56 2.48 6.85
N LEU A 162 -1.35 3.40 7.40
CA LEU A 162 -2.15 4.33 6.60
C LEU A 162 -1.29 5.26 5.75
N GLY A 163 -0.15 5.73 6.26
CA GLY A 163 0.82 6.51 5.50
C GLY A 163 1.37 5.75 4.29
N LEU A 164 1.78 4.49 4.48
CA LEU A 164 2.26 3.62 3.39
C LEU A 164 1.17 3.37 2.34
N LEU A 165 -0.07 3.11 2.77
CA LEU A 165 -1.20 2.93 1.86
C LEU A 165 -1.53 4.20 1.10
N TYR A 166 -1.52 5.35 1.76
CA TYR A 166 -1.75 6.65 1.12
C TYR A 166 -0.77 6.91 -0.03
N GLU A 167 0.53 6.65 0.18
CA GLU A 167 1.55 6.81 -0.85
C GLU A 167 1.28 5.97 -2.12
N GLN A 168 0.61 4.83 -1.98
CA GLN A 168 0.23 3.96 -3.09
C GLN A 168 -1.13 4.29 -3.71
N LEU A 169 -1.99 5.00 -2.97
CA LEU A 169 -3.37 5.29 -3.38
C LEU A 169 -3.56 6.71 -3.92
N LYS A 170 -2.62 7.64 -3.64
CA LYS A 170 -2.67 9.02 -4.13
C LYS A 170 -2.51 9.15 -5.64
#